data_1e2f27e9bc429eadd5cb3a1e643abfd6
#
_entry.id   1e2f27e9bc429eadd5cb3a1e643abfd6
#
_cell.length_a   1.000
_cell.length_b   1.000
_cell.length_c   1.000
_cell.angle_alpha   90.00
_cell.angle_beta   90.00
_cell.angle_gamma   90.00
#
_symmetry.space_group_name_H-M   'P 1'
#
loop_
_entity.id
_entity.type
_entity.pdbx_description
1 polymer ?
#
loop_
_entity_poly.entity_id
_entity_poly.type
_entity_poly.pdbx_seq_one_letter_code
_entity_poly.pdbx_strand_id
1 'polypeptide(L)'
;MDQKIIEPIPVEVLEAELTPDKFLRTANKGGNNVYIVDAHNSPNVMREIGRLREIAFRAAGGGTGKECDIDEFDTMTPPCRQLIVWDPREREIIGGYRFITGDDIRIQPDGRPRLATSHMFNFSQRFLDEFLPYTLELGRSFVRLEYQSTRAGVNALYALDNLWDGLGALTVIYPKVKYLFGKVTMYPSYNAECRNMILYLSLIHISE
;
A
#
# COMPACT_ATOMS: atom_id res chain seq x y z
N MET A 1 10.31 15.11 18.38
CA MET A 1 9.95 16.15 17.36
C MET A 1 10.00 15.46 16.02
N ASP A 2 8.98 15.67 15.18
CA ASP A 2 8.96 15.12 13.84
C ASP A 2 10.03 15.77 12.97
N GLN A 3 10.70 14.98 12.15
CA GLN A 3 11.65 15.50 11.17
C GLN A 3 10.92 16.24 10.06
N LYS A 4 11.60 17.19 9.41
CA LYS A 4 11.09 17.83 8.20
C LYS A 4 11.00 16.76 7.10
N ILE A 5 9.85 16.69 6.45
CA ILE A 5 9.65 15.77 5.31
C ILE A 5 10.53 16.24 4.13
N ILE A 6 11.08 15.30 3.39
CA ILE A 6 11.90 15.59 2.20
C ILE A 6 11.13 16.42 1.17
N GLU A 7 11.86 17.16 0.34
CA GLU A 7 11.27 17.89 -0.80
C GLU A 7 10.73 16.91 -1.86
N PRO A 8 9.71 17.30 -2.63
CA PRO A 8 9.18 16.47 -3.73
C PRO A 8 10.29 16.06 -4.71
N ILE A 9 10.23 14.83 -5.18
CA ILE A 9 11.12 14.38 -6.24
C ILE A 9 10.68 15.03 -7.56
N PRO A 10 11.59 15.55 -8.38
CA PRO A 10 11.25 16.13 -9.68
C PRO A 10 10.48 15.12 -10.55
N VAL A 11 9.41 15.58 -11.19
CA VAL A 11 8.48 14.73 -11.94
C VAL A 11 9.17 14.00 -13.10
N GLU A 12 10.13 14.64 -13.75
CA GLU A 12 10.91 14.06 -14.86
C GLU A 12 11.72 12.84 -14.39
N VAL A 13 12.17 12.85 -13.13
CA VAL A 13 12.90 11.74 -12.53
C VAL A 13 11.95 10.57 -12.24
N LEU A 14 10.72 10.87 -11.79
CA LEU A 14 9.70 9.85 -11.55
C LEU A 14 9.29 9.19 -12.88
N GLU A 15 9.01 9.98 -13.90
CA GLU A 15 8.63 9.47 -15.23
C GLU A 15 9.72 8.63 -15.87
N ALA A 16 10.97 8.98 -15.67
CA ALA A 16 12.10 8.18 -16.18
C ALA A 16 12.17 6.78 -15.56
N GLU A 17 11.64 6.61 -14.34
CA GLU A 17 11.57 5.32 -13.65
C GLU A 17 10.25 4.56 -13.92
N LEU A 18 9.19 5.23 -14.37
CA LEU A 18 7.88 4.62 -14.68
C LEU A 18 7.87 4.06 -16.12
N THR A 19 8.74 3.12 -16.37
CA THR A 19 8.96 2.50 -17.70
C THR A 19 7.84 1.50 -18.06
N PRO A 20 7.66 1.17 -19.35
CA PRO A 20 6.59 0.28 -19.82
C PRO A 20 6.59 -1.11 -19.20
N ASP A 21 7.74 -1.64 -18.79
CA ASP A 21 7.87 -2.95 -18.13
C ASP A 21 7.27 -2.98 -16.72
N LYS A 22 7.08 -1.83 -16.10
CA LYS A 22 6.46 -1.66 -14.78
C LYS A 22 4.96 -1.31 -14.87
N PHE A 23 4.51 -0.95 -16.08
CA PHE A 23 3.11 -0.63 -16.33
C PHE A 23 2.25 -1.88 -16.22
N LEU A 24 1.22 -1.82 -15.37
CA LEU A 24 0.29 -2.92 -15.19
C LEU A 24 -0.92 -2.77 -16.12
N ARG A 25 -1.60 -1.64 -16.04
CA ARG A 25 -2.79 -1.33 -16.84
C ARG A 25 -3.20 0.14 -16.69
N THR A 26 -4.05 0.59 -17.59
CA THR A 26 -4.86 1.80 -17.36
C THR A 26 -6.05 1.45 -16.48
N ALA A 27 -6.34 2.27 -15.48
CA ALA A 27 -7.49 2.11 -14.60
C ALA A 27 -8.80 2.32 -15.36
N ASN A 28 -9.88 1.71 -14.88
CA ASN A 28 -11.19 1.76 -15.54
C ASN A 28 -11.79 3.18 -15.54
N LYS A 29 -11.36 4.04 -14.60
CA LYS A 29 -11.89 5.40 -14.46
C LYS A 29 -10.77 6.42 -14.34
N GLY A 30 -11.06 7.65 -14.80
CA GLY A 30 -10.14 8.77 -14.68
C GLY A 30 -8.96 8.77 -15.66
N GLY A 31 -8.73 7.70 -16.43
CA GLY A 31 -7.60 7.60 -17.38
C GLY A 31 -6.24 7.50 -16.69
N ASN A 32 -6.21 7.09 -15.42
CA ASN A 32 -4.99 6.93 -14.63
C ASN A 32 -4.28 5.62 -14.96
N ASN A 33 -3.00 5.57 -14.73
CA ASN A 33 -2.15 4.40 -14.98
C ASN A 33 -1.79 3.72 -13.66
N VAL A 34 -1.79 2.40 -13.67
CA VAL A 34 -1.35 1.57 -12.53
C VAL A 34 0.01 0.98 -12.86
N TYR A 35 0.96 1.13 -11.92
CA TYR A 35 2.30 0.58 -12.02
C TYR A 35 2.63 -0.31 -10.83
N ILE A 36 3.55 -1.25 -11.03
CA ILE A 36 4.19 -2.02 -9.97
C ILE A 36 5.68 -1.69 -9.98
N VAL A 37 6.15 -1.15 -8.87
CA VAL A 37 7.56 -0.75 -8.69
C VAL A 37 8.10 -1.29 -7.36
N ASP A 38 9.40 -1.20 -7.16
CA ASP A 38 10.06 -1.47 -5.88
C ASP A 38 11.28 -0.56 -5.69
N ALA A 39 11.88 -0.60 -4.51
CA ALA A 39 13.01 0.26 -4.16
C ALA A 39 14.28 -0.02 -5.00
N HIS A 40 14.41 -1.23 -5.57
CA HIS A 40 15.58 -1.61 -6.35
C HIS A 40 15.47 -1.18 -7.82
N ASN A 41 14.24 -1.20 -8.37
CA ASN A 41 14.01 -0.86 -9.79
C ASN A 41 13.53 0.58 -10.02
N SER A 42 13.07 1.26 -8.97
CA SER A 42 12.55 2.63 -9.03
C SER A 42 12.83 3.39 -7.72
N PRO A 43 14.10 3.63 -7.38
CA PRO A 43 14.49 4.21 -6.09
C PRO A 43 13.95 5.62 -5.86
N ASN A 44 13.82 6.43 -6.89
CA ASN A 44 13.28 7.78 -6.76
C ASN A 44 11.75 7.78 -6.62
N VAL A 45 11.06 6.92 -7.37
CA VAL A 45 9.62 6.69 -7.18
C VAL A 45 9.36 6.16 -5.77
N MET A 46 10.19 5.25 -5.25
CA MET A 46 10.07 4.76 -3.88
C MET A 46 10.25 5.89 -2.85
N ARG A 47 11.20 6.80 -3.05
CA ARG A 47 11.38 7.97 -2.18
C ARG A 47 10.16 8.89 -2.20
N GLU A 48 9.57 9.13 -3.37
CA GLU A 48 8.35 9.94 -3.48
C GLU A 48 7.16 9.24 -2.80
N ILE A 49 7.02 7.91 -2.96
CA ILE A 49 6.02 7.12 -2.23
C ILE A 49 6.19 7.29 -0.72
N GLY A 50 7.42 7.16 -0.21
CA GLY A 50 7.72 7.33 1.21
C GLY A 50 7.40 8.75 1.72
N ARG A 51 7.68 9.78 0.91
CA ARG A 51 7.30 11.17 1.19
C ARG A 51 5.77 11.33 1.30
N LEU A 52 5.03 10.83 0.32
CA LEU A 52 3.57 10.91 0.27
C LEU A 52 2.90 10.13 1.40
N ARG A 53 3.44 8.95 1.74
CA ARG A 53 3.00 8.15 2.89
C ARG A 53 3.15 8.94 4.19
N GLU A 54 4.32 9.52 4.42
CA GLU A 54 4.58 10.27 5.65
C GLU A 54 3.64 11.47 5.77
N ILE A 55 3.38 12.20 4.67
CA ILE A 55 2.42 13.30 4.64
C ILE A 55 1.01 12.79 5.01
N ALA A 56 0.53 11.75 4.32
CA ALA A 56 -0.83 11.24 4.51
C ALA A 56 -1.02 10.64 5.91
N PHE A 57 -0.06 9.86 6.39
CA PHE A 57 -0.15 9.22 7.71
C PHE A 57 0.02 10.22 8.85
N ARG A 58 0.89 11.22 8.71
CA ARG A 58 1.05 12.30 9.70
C ARG A 58 -0.24 13.11 9.85
N ALA A 59 -0.89 13.43 8.74
CA ALA A 59 -2.17 14.13 8.76
C ALA A 59 -3.27 13.31 9.47
N ALA A 60 -3.20 11.98 9.42
CA ALA A 60 -4.10 11.07 10.13
C ALA A 60 -3.67 10.77 11.58
N GLY A 61 -2.54 11.31 12.05
CA GLY A 61 -2.01 11.08 13.40
C GLY A 61 -1.18 9.80 13.55
N GLY A 62 -0.76 9.19 12.45
CA GLY A 62 -0.04 7.90 12.46
C GLY A 62 1.25 7.88 11.64
N GLY A 63 1.84 9.03 11.35
CA GLY A 63 3.13 9.13 10.67
C GLY A 63 4.27 8.53 11.50
N THR A 64 5.38 8.23 10.83
CA THR A 64 6.58 7.68 11.47
C THR A 64 7.39 8.75 12.21
N GLY A 65 7.14 10.03 11.92
CA GLY A 65 7.93 11.16 12.40
C GLY A 65 9.27 11.34 11.66
N LYS A 66 9.58 10.47 10.69
CA LYS A 66 10.80 10.54 9.88
C LYS A 66 10.59 11.47 8.68
N GLU A 67 11.68 11.83 8.03
CA GLU A 67 11.63 12.64 6.81
C GLU A 67 10.97 11.93 5.61
N CYS A 68 10.89 10.57 5.67
CA CYS A 68 10.36 9.71 4.61
C CYS A 68 9.94 8.35 5.21
N ASP A 69 8.73 7.86 4.92
CA ASP A 69 8.25 6.54 5.40
C ASP A 69 8.74 5.42 4.46
N ILE A 70 10.00 5.07 4.63
CA ILE A 70 10.61 3.87 4.06
C ILE A 70 11.15 3.03 5.20
N ASP A 71 10.88 1.73 5.16
CA ASP A 71 11.32 0.77 6.17
C ASP A 71 12.15 -0.39 5.55
N GLU A 72 12.55 -1.33 6.39
CA GLU A 72 13.33 -2.49 5.97
C GLU A 72 12.61 -3.39 4.97
N PHE A 73 11.26 -3.44 5.02
CA PHE A 73 10.46 -4.25 4.10
C PHE A 73 10.43 -3.64 2.70
N ASP A 74 10.56 -2.33 2.58
CA ASP A 74 10.65 -1.65 1.28
C ASP A 74 12.00 -1.94 0.58
N THR A 75 13.08 -2.19 1.36
CA THR A 75 14.46 -2.28 0.86
C THR A 75 15.11 -3.66 0.97
N MET A 76 14.47 -4.62 1.65
CA MET A 76 14.98 -5.99 1.81
C MET A 76 15.10 -6.72 0.46
N THR A 77 15.65 -7.93 0.47
CA THR A 77 15.75 -8.80 -0.71
C THR A 77 15.00 -10.12 -0.47
N PRO A 78 13.97 -10.46 -1.29
CA PRO A 78 13.29 -9.57 -2.24
C PRO A 78 12.55 -8.44 -1.54
N PRO A 79 12.41 -7.24 -2.15
CA PRO A 79 11.70 -6.12 -1.54
C PRO A 79 10.19 -6.28 -1.64
N CYS A 80 9.46 -5.67 -0.72
CA CYS A 80 8.04 -5.44 -0.95
C CYS A 80 7.83 -4.55 -2.17
N ARG A 81 6.85 -4.90 -2.98
CA ARG A 81 6.46 -4.14 -4.16
C ARG A 81 5.45 -3.06 -3.79
N GLN A 82 5.39 -2.05 -4.64
CA GLN A 82 4.45 -0.94 -4.53
C GLN A 82 3.54 -0.96 -5.74
N LEU A 83 2.25 -1.10 -5.52
CA LEU A 83 1.23 -0.80 -6.52
C LEU A 83 0.90 0.67 -6.37
N ILE A 84 1.08 1.45 -7.43
CA ILE A 84 0.77 2.88 -7.42
C ILE A 84 -0.19 3.25 -8.54
N VAL A 85 -0.99 4.26 -8.29
CA VAL A 85 -1.84 4.93 -9.28
C VAL A 85 -1.20 6.26 -9.64
N TRP A 86 -0.92 6.44 -10.94
CA TRP A 86 -0.31 7.62 -11.54
C TRP A 86 -1.34 8.36 -12.38
N ASP A 87 -1.49 9.66 -12.16
CA ASP A 87 -2.25 10.52 -13.07
C ASP A 87 -1.31 11.09 -14.16
N PRO A 88 -1.47 10.70 -15.42
CA PRO A 88 -0.59 11.18 -16.49
C PRO A 88 -0.87 12.63 -16.90
N ARG A 89 -2.00 13.23 -16.50
CA ARG A 89 -2.35 14.61 -16.80
C ARG A 89 -1.73 15.57 -15.80
N GLU A 90 -1.92 15.26 -14.50
CA GLU A 90 -1.33 16.02 -13.40
C GLU A 90 0.13 15.62 -13.15
N ARG A 91 0.59 14.52 -13.76
CA ARG A 91 1.94 13.95 -13.66
C ARG A 91 2.34 13.69 -12.21
N GLU A 92 1.48 12.95 -11.49
CA GLU A 92 1.67 12.70 -10.05
C GLU A 92 1.16 11.33 -9.60
N ILE A 93 1.67 10.86 -8.47
CA ILE A 93 1.18 9.65 -7.79
C ILE A 93 -0.05 10.05 -6.98
N ILE A 94 -1.21 9.44 -7.25
CA ILE A 94 -2.47 9.65 -6.51
C ILE A 94 -2.47 8.88 -5.19
N GLY A 95 -1.96 7.65 -5.20
CA GLY A 95 -1.96 6.77 -4.04
C GLY A 95 -1.34 5.42 -4.37
N GLY A 96 -1.34 4.52 -3.39
CA GLY A 96 -0.76 3.19 -3.59
C GLY A 96 -0.92 2.25 -2.41
N TYR A 97 -0.46 1.03 -2.63
CA TYR A 97 -0.34 -0.05 -1.65
C TYR A 97 1.05 -0.65 -1.69
N ARG A 98 1.58 -1.01 -0.54
CA ARG A 98 2.69 -1.95 -0.44
C ARG A 98 2.15 -3.36 -0.43
N PHE A 99 2.79 -4.29 -1.13
CA PHE A 99 2.42 -5.69 -1.08
C PHE A 99 3.62 -6.63 -1.20
N ILE A 100 3.44 -7.85 -0.70
CA ILE A 100 4.34 -8.97 -0.89
C ILE A 100 3.54 -10.25 -1.06
N THR A 101 3.95 -11.13 -1.99
CA THR A 101 3.30 -12.43 -2.22
C THR A 101 3.87 -13.50 -1.29
N GLY A 102 3.08 -14.52 -0.96
CA GLY A 102 3.51 -15.63 -0.11
C GLY A 102 4.78 -16.33 -0.62
N ASP A 103 4.97 -16.37 -1.93
CA ASP A 103 6.17 -16.97 -2.55
C ASP A 103 7.45 -16.18 -2.28
N ASP A 104 7.35 -14.87 -2.02
CA ASP A 104 8.49 -13.99 -1.73
C ASP A 104 8.78 -13.89 -0.22
N ILE A 105 7.87 -14.38 0.63
CA ILE A 105 8.00 -14.31 2.09
C ILE A 105 8.97 -15.39 2.57
N ARG A 106 10.02 -14.94 3.27
CA ARG A 106 11.00 -15.84 3.87
C ARG A 106 10.65 -16.10 5.33
N ILE A 107 10.80 -17.35 5.75
CA ILE A 107 10.74 -17.73 7.18
C ILE A 107 12.13 -17.48 7.78
N GLN A 108 12.17 -16.74 8.87
CA GLN A 108 13.38 -16.41 9.59
C GLN A 108 13.85 -17.59 10.46
N PRO A 109 15.10 -17.60 10.95
CA PRO A 109 15.61 -18.68 11.80
C PRO A 109 14.80 -18.90 13.09
N ASP A 110 14.08 -17.89 13.57
CA ASP A 110 13.19 -17.98 14.73
C ASP A 110 11.80 -18.56 14.38
N GLY A 111 11.57 -18.98 13.14
CA GLY A 111 10.31 -19.53 12.65
C GLY A 111 9.26 -18.50 12.24
N ARG A 112 9.55 -17.20 12.35
CA ARG A 112 8.62 -16.14 11.98
C ARG A 112 8.70 -15.80 10.49
N PRO A 113 7.57 -15.54 9.82
CA PRO A 113 7.59 -15.02 8.47
C PRO A 113 8.10 -13.58 8.48
N ARG A 114 8.92 -13.21 7.49
CA ARG A 114 9.43 -11.84 7.35
C ARG A 114 8.38 -10.94 6.73
N LEU A 115 7.38 -10.58 7.55
CA LEU A 115 6.25 -9.74 7.23
C LEU A 115 6.21 -8.50 8.13
N ALA A 116 5.69 -7.39 7.61
CA ALA A 116 5.49 -6.19 8.40
C ALA A 116 4.52 -6.43 9.58
N THR A 117 3.59 -7.36 9.43
CA THR A 117 2.63 -7.75 10.47
C THR A 117 3.20 -8.70 11.52
N SER A 118 4.38 -9.29 11.32
CA SER A 118 5.01 -10.21 12.29
C SER A 118 5.43 -9.54 13.60
N HIS A 119 5.50 -8.20 13.63
CA HIS A 119 5.71 -7.46 14.87
C HIS A 119 4.45 -7.40 15.76
N MET A 120 3.28 -7.72 15.22
CA MET A 120 1.99 -7.59 15.89
C MET A 120 1.28 -8.92 16.08
N PHE A 121 1.55 -9.90 15.23
CA PHE A 121 0.85 -11.19 15.22
C PHE A 121 1.83 -12.34 15.37
N ASN A 122 1.39 -13.37 16.09
CA ASN A 122 2.02 -14.69 16.08
C ASN A 122 1.21 -15.58 15.13
N PHE A 123 1.88 -16.12 14.13
CA PHE A 123 1.27 -16.98 13.13
C PHE A 123 1.35 -18.44 13.57
N SER A 124 0.24 -19.17 13.42
CA SER A 124 0.24 -20.61 13.66
C SER A 124 0.99 -21.35 12.56
N GLN A 125 1.54 -22.54 12.87
CA GLN A 125 2.19 -23.37 11.85
C GLN A 125 1.23 -23.69 10.69
N ARG A 126 -0.04 -23.95 11.02
CA ARG A 126 -1.08 -24.16 10.01
C ARG A 126 -1.21 -22.98 9.04
N PHE A 127 -1.16 -21.73 9.55
CA PHE A 127 -1.19 -20.55 8.67
C PHE A 127 0.02 -20.50 7.76
N LEU A 128 1.21 -20.78 8.28
CA LEU A 128 2.45 -20.76 7.52
C LEU A 128 2.45 -21.81 6.39
N ASP A 129 1.91 -23.01 6.65
CA ASP A 129 1.97 -24.13 5.73
C ASP A 129 0.81 -24.11 4.70
N GLU A 130 -0.42 -23.81 5.16
CA GLU A 130 -1.64 -23.96 4.35
C GLU A 130 -2.13 -22.65 3.71
N PHE A 131 -1.87 -21.50 4.32
CA PHE A 131 -2.43 -20.22 3.88
C PHE A 131 -1.40 -19.26 3.32
N LEU A 132 -0.26 -19.10 4.00
CA LEU A 132 0.76 -18.12 3.61
C LEU A 132 1.21 -18.26 2.15
N PRO A 133 1.43 -19.46 1.57
CA PRO A 133 1.82 -19.60 0.16
C PRO A 133 0.80 -19.05 -0.85
N TYR A 134 -0.45 -18.89 -0.42
CA TYR A 134 -1.57 -18.39 -1.24
C TYR A 134 -2.00 -16.99 -0.83
N THR A 135 -1.23 -16.34 0.02
CA THR A 135 -1.57 -15.04 0.60
C THR A 135 -0.77 -13.92 -0.07
N LEU A 136 -1.41 -12.78 -0.21
CA LEU A 136 -0.79 -11.50 -0.54
C LEU A 136 -0.97 -10.57 0.67
N GLU A 137 0.14 -10.20 1.34
CA GLU A 137 0.08 -9.20 2.40
C GLU A 137 0.02 -7.81 1.79
N LEU A 138 -0.94 -7.02 2.28
CA LEU A 138 -1.15 -5.62 1.92
C LEU A 138 -0.81 -4.71 3.10
N GLY A 139 -0.17 -3.60 2.82
CA GLY A 139 0.14 -2.60 3.83
C GLY A 139 0.38 -1.22 3.26
N ARG A 140 0.63 -0.26 4.13
CA ARG A 140 0.99 1.10 3.74
C ARG A 140 0.06 1.71 2.67
N SER A 141 -1.25 1.41 2.75
CA SER A 141 -2.21 2.03 1.84
C SER A 141 -2.29 3.53 2.10
N PHE A 142 -2.19 4.32 1.05
CA PHE A 142 -2.32 5.77 1.14
C PHE A 142 -2.99 6.34 -0.10
N VAL A 143 -3.64 7.47 0.10
CA VAL A 143 -4.12 8.38 -0.94
C VAL A 143 -3.58 9.76 -0.59
N ARG A 144 -3.16 10.54 -1.56
CA ARG A 144 -2.73 11.93 -1.32
C ARG A 144 -3.86 12.74 -0.68
N LEU A 145 -3.49 13.68 0.19
CA LEU A 145 -4.47 14.47 0.94
C LEU A 145 -5.43 15.24 0.05
N GLU A 146 -4.95 15.72 -1.10
CA GLU A 146 -5.71 16.46 -2.08
C GLU A 146 -6.90 15.64 -2.63
N TYR A 147 -6.75 14.31 -2.67
CA TYR A 147 -7.78 13.36 -3.14
C TYR A 147 -8.61 12.75 -2.00
N GLN A 148 -8.36 13.09 -0.74
CA GLN A 148 -9.11 12.55 0.41
C GLN A 148 -10.33 13.39 0.79
N SER A 149 -10.42 14.62 0.29
CA SER A 149 -11.50 15.54 0.69
C SER A 149 -12.70 15.45 -0.25
N THR A 150 -13.90 15.72 0.30
CA THR A 150 -15.12 15.88 -0.50
C THR A 150 -15.00 17.03 -1.52
N ARG A 151 -14.05 17.95 -1.35
CA ARG A 151 -13.76 19.03 -2.30
C ARG A 151 -13.10 18.53 -3.58
N ALA A 152 -12.46 17.36 -3.54
CA ALA A 152 -11.91 16.72 -4.73
C ALA A 152 -13.02 16.11 -5.63
N GLY A 153 -14.27 16.09 -5.17
CA GLY A 153 -15.42 15.64 -5.95
C GLY A 153 -15.24 14.20 -6.47
N VAL A 154 -15.50 14.02 -7.75
CA VAL A 154 -15.42 12.72 -8.44
C VAL A 154 -13.99 12.14 -8.42
N ASN A 155 -12.96 12.99 -8.39
CA ASN A 155 -11.57 12.53 -8.39
C ASN A 155 -11.21 11.75 -7.11
N ALA A 156 -11.81 12.10 -5.96
CA ALA A 156 -11.62 11.34 -4.72
C ALA A 156 -12.18 9.91 -4.84
N LEU A 157 -13.34 9.76 -5.47
CA LEU A 157 -13.92 8.43 -5.72
C LEU A 157 -13.07 7.64 -6.71
N TYR A 158 -12.59 8.27 -7.77
CA TYR A 158 -11.71 7.61 -8.74
C TYR A 158 -10.37 7.18 -8.13
N ALA A 159 -9.82 7.92 -7.17
CA ALA A 159 -8.60 7.53 -6.49
C ALA A 159 -8.76 6.16 -5.78
N LEU A 160 -9.87 5.96 -5.05
CA LEU A 160 -10.18 4.70 -4.39
C LEU A 160 -10.51 3.59 -5.39
N ASP A 161 -11.37 3.86 -6.37
CA ASP A 161 -11.73 2.88 -7.41
C ASP A 161 -10.49 2.37 -8.15
N ASN A 162 -9.56 3.26 -8.50
CA ASN A 162 -8.34 2.90 -9.22
C ASN A 162 -7.39 2.05 -8.38
N LEU A 163 -7.34 2.28 -7.06
CA LEU A 163 -6.60 1.42 -6.15
C LEU A 163 -7.22 0.02 -6.07
N TRP A 164 -8.56 -0.09 -6.04
CA TRP A 164 -9.26 -1.38 -6.10
C TRP A 164 -9.06 -2.07 -7.45
N ASP A 165 -9.08 -1.34 -8.56
CA ASP A 165 -8.74 -1.88 -9.88
C ASP A 165 -7.34 -2.50 -9.90
N GLY A 166 -6.39 -1.80 -9.28
CA GLY A 166 -5.02 -2.31 -9.12
C GLY A 166 -4.96 -3.59 -8.31
N LEU A 167 -5.66 -3.65 -7.16
CA LEU A 167 -5.74 -4.87 -6.34
C LEU A 167 -6.39 -6.03 -7.09
N GLY A 168 -7.46 -5.76 -7.84
CA GLY A 168 -8.08 -6.76 -8.73
C GLY A 168 -7.10 -7.28 -9.78
N ALA A 169 -6.29 -6.42 -10.37
CA ALA A 169 -5.28 -6.83 -11.33
C ALA A 169 -4.18 -7.72 -10.70
N LEU A 170 -3.82 -7.50 -9.42
CA LEU A 170 -2.88 -8.38 -8.73
C LEU A 170 -3.38 -9.84 -8.67
N THR A 171 -4.67 -10.06 -8.48
CA THR A 171 -5.23 -11.43 -8.46
C THR A 171 -5.15 -12.13 -9.82
N VAL A 172 -5.08 -11.36 -10.91
CA VAL A 172 -4.92 -11.89 -12.27
C VAL A 172 -3.46 -12.25 -12.55
N ILE A 173 -2.52 -11.35 -12.20
CA ILE A 173 -1.08 -11.60 -12.45
C ILE A 173 -0.44 -12.58 -11.46
N TYR A 174 -1.07 -12.76 -10.28
CA TYR A 174 -0.69 -13.75 -9.28
C TYR A 174 -1.84 -14.76 -9.05
N PRO A 175 -2.13 -15.66 -10.02
CA PRO A 175 -3.32 -16.53 -9.99
C PRO A 175 -3.30 -17.55 -8.84
N LYS A 176 -2.16 -17.73 -8.19
CA LYS A 176 -2.01 -18.58 -7.00
C LYS A 176 -2.61 -17.92 -5.75
N VAL A 177 -2.73 -16.59 -5.73
CA VAL A 177 -3.25 -15.84 -4.59
C VAL A 177 -4.74 -16.11 -4.40
N LYS A 178 -5.10 -16.52 -3.18
CA LYS A 178 -6.47 -16.79 -2.73
C LYS A 178 -6.90 -15.87 -1.60
N TYR A 179 -5.94 -15.34 -0.86
CA TYR A 179 -6.17 -14.55 0.35
C TYR A 179 -5.45 -13.21 0.25
N LEU A 180 -6.17 -12.15 0.60
CA LEU A 180 -5.59 -10.84 0.87
C LEU A 180 -5.51 -10.67 2.38
N PHE A 181 -4.34 -10.37 2.89
CA PHE A 181 -4.09 -10.21 4.31
C PHE A 181 -3.52 -8.81 4.59
N GLY A 182 -4.01 -8.15 5.61
CA GLY A 182 -3.52 -6.85 6.01
C GLY A 182 -4.15 -6.39 7.32
N LYS A 183 -3.68 -5.26 7.82
CA LYS A 183 -4.25 -4.62 9.00
C LYS A 183 -4.85 -3.26 8.66
N VAL A 184 -5.91 -2.92 9.37
CA VAL A 184 -6.48 -1.56 9.41
C VAL A 184 -6.17 -0.95 10.77
N THR A 185 -5.69 0.29 10.78
CA THR A 185 -5.46 1.04 12.01
C THR A 185 -6.65 1.95 12.28
N MET A 186 -7.24 1.81 13.48
CA MET A 186 -8.27 2.72 13.98
C MET A 186 -7.69 3.51 15.15
N TYR A 187 -7.67 4.83 15.03
CA TYR A 187 -7.12 5.68 16.06
C TYR A 187 -8.11 5.91 17.20
N PRO A 188 -7.64 6.07 18.46
CA PRO A 188 -8.52 6.39 19.60
C PRO A 188 -9.31 7.68 19.43
N SER A 189 -8.80 8.60 18.60
CA SER A 189 -9.45 9.89 18.28
C SER A 189 -10.67 9.77 17.37
N TYR A 190 -10.90 8.60 16.76
CA TYR A 190 -12.09 8.37 15.93
C TYR A 190 -13.36 8.42 16.79
N ASN A 191 -14.44 8.95 16.23
CA ASN A 191 -15.75 8.88 16.86
C ASN A 191 -16.08 7.42 17.25
N ALA A 192 -16.44 7.19 18.51
CA ALA A 192 -16.64 5.86 19.06
C ALA A 192 -17.79 5.10 18.36
N GLU A 193 -18.87 5.80 18.02
CA GLU A 193 -20.02 5.19 17.32
C GLU A 193 -19.61 4.75 15.91
N CYS A 194 -18.96 5.64 15.14
CA CYS A 194 -18.47 5.31 13.80
C CYS A 194 -17.49 4.13 13.84
N ARG A 195 -16.56 4.12 14.80
CA ARG A 195 -15.63 3.01 14.99
C ARG A 195 -16.37 1.70 15.28
N ASN A 196 -17.34 1.72 16.18
CA ASN A 196 -18.11 0.54 16.54
C ASN A 196 -18.98 0.04 15.37
N MET A 197 -19.53 0.94 14.55
CA MET A 197 -20.26 0.57 13.33
C MET A 197 -19.34 -0.11 12.30
N ILE A 198 -18.11 0.40 12.10
CA ILE A 198 -17.13 -0.24 11.21
C ILE A 198 -16.78 -1.63 11.72
N LEU A 199 -16.53 -1.79 13.03
CA LEU A 199 -16.24 -3.09 13.63
C LEU A 199 -17.43 -4.05 13.47
N TYR A 200 -18.66 -3.61 13.75
CA TYR A 200 -19.86 -4.41 13.58
C TYR A 200 -20.01 -4.88 12.13
N LEU A 201 -19.88 -3.95 11.16
CA LEU A 201 -19.98 -4.27 9.74
C LEU A 201 -18.90 -5.28 9.31
N SER A 202 -17.70 -5.14 9.82
CA SER A 202 -16.61 -6.07 9.51
C SER A 202 -16.86 -7.47 10.05
N LEU A 203 -17.48 -7.58 11.26
CA LEU A 203 -17.75 -8.85 11.92
C LEU A 203 -18.93 -9.62 11.33
N ILE A 204 -19.96 -8.94 10.81
CA ILE A 204 -21.12 -9.62 10.20
C ILE A 204 -20.78 -10.40 8.91
N HIS A 205 -19.62 -10.16 8.31
CA HIS A 205 -19.15 -10.86 7.12
C HIS A 205 -18.19 -12.01 7.44
N ILE A 206 -17.89 -12.26 8.72
CA ILE A 206 -17.12 -13.44 9.12
C ILE A 206 -18.09 -14.61 9.06
N SER A 207 -18.04 -15.36 7.94
CA SER A 207 -18.75 -16.64 7.85
C SER A 207 -18.07 -17.67 8.74
N GLU A 208 -18.88 -18.50 9.38
CA GLU A 208 -18.48 -19.65 10.18
C GLU A 208 -17.63 -20.66 9.40
#